data_ed3726ccf17a12329cc31c0cb19100ff
#
_entry.id   ed3726ccf17a12329cc31c0cb19100ff
#
_cell.length_a   1.000
_cell.length_b   1.000
_cell.length_c   1.000
_cell.angle_alpha   90.00
_cell.angle_beta   90.00
_cell.angle_gamma   90.00
#
_symmetry.space_group_name_H-M   'P 1'
#
loop_
_entity.id
_entity.type
_entity.pdbx_description
1 polymer ?
#
loop_
_entity_poly.entity_id
_entity_poly.type
_entity_poly.pdbx_seq_one_letter_code
_entity_poly.pdbx_strand_id
1 'polypeptide(L)'
;MADPGPFARSYMAAMQNSDYFKIIGSVDEREANELLERGKVQFVVTFPVGFNRDLLRGKSPVLLVEADATDPMAANGAISALNQLGSNVFAPDLPGLQRPALPPIELRVHRRYNPEGLSAYNVVPGLIGVILTLTMVLMTGLAMTRERERGTFENLLATPATPLEVMTGKIVPYILIGLIQVTLILVAALWLFDVPMYGSWLLLYTVVLLFICANLTLGITFSSIARNQLQAMQMTIFFFMPSLLLSGFMFPFRGMPEWAQMLGNLLPLTHFLILVRGIMLKGNDLEVVMGQVWPILLFVAVVLGFGLKTFRKTLD
;
A
#
# COMPACT_ATOMS: atom_id res chain seq x y z
N MET A 1 3.11 26.65 8.74
CA MET A 1 2.67 27.68 7.80
C MET A 1 3.43 28.98 8.11
N ALA A 2 4.30 29.43 7.19
CA ALA A 2 5.12 30.61 7.46
C ALA A 2 4.37 31.95 7.25
N ASP A 3 3.28 31.97 6.47
CA ASP A 3 2.49 33.18 6.19
C ASP A 3 1.00 32.84 5.95
N PRO A 4 0.15 32.97 6.98
CA PRO A 4 -1.29 32.68 6.87
C PRO A 4 -2.11 33.79 6.20
N GLY A 5 -1.51 34.58 5.32
CA GLY A 5 -2.17 35.70 4.66
C GLY A 5 -3.34 35.29 3.74
N PRO A 6 -4.10 36.30 3.20
CA PRO A 6 -5.32 36.03 2.45
C PRO A 6 -5.12 35.12 1.23
N PHE A 7 -4.06 35.33 0.45
CA PHE A 7 -3.81 34.51 -0.75
C PHE A 7 -3.43 33.07 -0.44
N ALA A 8 -2.69 32.83 0.65
CA ALA A 8 -2.42 31.46 1.10
C ALA A 8 -3.71 30.75 1.51
N ARG A 9 -4.65 31.46 2.17
CA ARG A 9 -5.98 30.92 2.52
C ARG A 9 -6.83 30.65 1.28
N SER A 10 -6.83 31.55 0.30
CA SER A 10 -7.54 31.32 -0.98
C SER A 10 -7.01 30.11 -1.71
N TYR A 11 -5.69 29.92 -1.76
CA TYR A 11 -5.09 28.73 -2.37
C TYR A 11 -5.48 27.44 -1.64
N MET A 12 -5.43 27.45 -0.31
CA MET A 12 -5.86 26.28 0.48
C MET A 12 -7.35 25.97 0.28
N ALA A 13 -8.20 27.00 0.26
CA ALA A 13 -9.63 26.82 0.00
C ALA A 13 -9.87 26.23 -1.40
N ALA A 14 -9.12 26.67 -2.40
CA ALA A 14 -9.20 26.12 -3.75
C ALA A 14 -8.73 24.66 -3.81
N MET A 15 -7.67 24.31 -3.06
CA MET A 15 -7.26 22.91 -2.92
C MET A 15 -8.38 22.05 -2.31
N GLN A 16 -9.03 22.50 -1.24
CA GLN A 16 -10.14 21.78 -0.61
C GLN A 16 -11.35 21.63 -1.52
N ASN A 17 -11.68 22.69 -2.28
CA ASN A 17 -12.82 22.70 -3.20
C ASN A 17 -12.57 21.91 -4.49
N SER A 18 -11.34 21.47 -4.75
CA SER A 18 -11.02 20.68 -5.93
C SER A 18 -11.36 19.19 -5.79
N ASP A 19 -11.82 18.75 -4.61
CA ASP A 19 -12.04 17.35 -4.22
C ASP A 19 -10.79 16.43 -4.34
N TYR A 20 -9.67 16.99 -4.80
CA TYR A 20 -8.40 16.27 -4.96
C TYR A 20 -7.59 16.21 -3.65
N PHE A 21 -7.79 17.21 -2.77
CA PHE A 21 -6.96 17.40 -1.58
C PHE A 21 -7.82 17.48 -0.33
N LYS A 22 -7.49 16.67 0.65
CA LYS A 22 -8.01 16.76 2.02
C LYS A 22 -6.91 17.35 2.91
N ILE A 23 -7.05 18.60 3.30
CA ILE A 23 -6.10 19.27 4.19
C ILE A 23 -6.33 18.75 5.60
N ILE A 24 -5.28 18.19 6.23
CA ILE A 24 -5.34 17.61 7.58
C ILE A 24 -5.08 18.69 8.63
N GLY A 25 -4.17 19.63 8.35
CA GLY A 25 -3.83 20.71 9.27
C GLY A 25 -2.59 21.49 8.84
N SER A 26 -2.17 22.41 9.70
CA SER A 26 -0.89 23.14 9.60
C SER A 26 0.01 22.67 10.72
N VAL A 27 1.18 22.19 10.37
CA VAL A 27 2.17 21.57 11.24
C VAL A 27 3.53 22.24 11.05
N ASP A 28 4.47 21.98 11.95
CA ASP A 28 5.85 22.39 11.77
C ASP A 28 6.60 21.46 10.79
N GLU A 29 7.82 21.83 10.42
CA GLU A 29 8.62 21.08 9.45
C GLU A 29 8.98 19.66 9.94
N ARG A 30 9.22 19.52 11.25
CA ARG A 30 9.58 18.23 11.85
C ARG A 30 8.37 17.28 11.83
N GLU A 31 7.23 17.76 12.28
CA GLU A 31 5.98 17.00 12.29
C GLU A 31 5.53 16.66 10.85
N ALA A 32 5.71 17.59 9.89
CA ALA A 32 5.42 17.35 8.49
C ALA A 32 6.26 16.20 7.92
N ASN A 33 7.55 16.15 8.22
CA ASN A 33 8.44 15.06 7.82
C ASN A 33 8.00 13.72 8.41
N GLU A 34 7.68 13.67 9.70
CA GLU A 34 7.20 12.44 10.36
C GLU A 34 5.89 11.93 9.74
N LEU A 35 4.96 12.83 9.42
CA LEU A 35 3.69 12.47 8.79
C LEU A 35 3.89 11.92 7.37
N LEU A 36 4.86 12.44 6.62
CA LEU A 36 5.21 11.98 5.29
C LEU A 36 5.90 10.60 5.32
N GLU A 37 6.85 10.39 6.25
CA GLU A 37 7.51 9.11 6.47
C GLU A 37 6.51 8.01 6.84
N ARG A 38 5.62 8.30 7.79
CA ARG A 38 4.56 7.38 8.22
C ARG A 38 3.47 7.17 7.17
N GLY A 39 3.53 7.88 6.03
CA GLY A 39 2.52 7.83 4.97
C GLY A 39 1.14 8.34 5.39
N LYS A 40 1.05 9.11 6.49
CA LYS A 40 -0.21 9.74 6.94
C LYS A 40 -0.62 10.88 6.01
N VAL A 41 0.34 11.58 5.43
CA VAL A 41 0.15 12.58 4.37
C VAL A 41 0.91 12.17 3.12
N GLN A 42 0.42 12.60 1.96
CA GLN A 42 1.10 12.38 0.68
C GLN A 42 1.84 13.64 0.20
N PHE A 43 1.38 14.81 0.66
CA PHE A 43 1.92 16.09 0.25
C PHE A 43 2.09 17.00 1.45
N VAL A 44 3.18 17.75 1.45
CA VAL A 44 3.44 18.86 2.35
C VAL A 44 3.63 20.09 1.48
N VAL A 45 2.81 21.12 1.71
CA VAL A 45 2.87 22.38 0.95
C VAL A 45 3.37 23.47 1.87
N THR A 46 4.52 24.05 1.54
CA THR A 46 5.18 25.09 2.35
C THR A 46 5.08 26.44 1.65
N PHE A 47 4.39 27.38 2.31
CA PHE A 47 4.30 28.77 1.87
C PHE A 47 5.51 29.56 2.40
N PRO A 48 6.26 30.28 1.53
CA PRO A 48 7.41 31.03 1.97
C PRO A 48 7.01 32.28 2.78
N VAL A 49 7.94 32.77 3.58
CA VAL A 49 7.76 34.05 4.29
C VAL A 49 7.59 35.18 3.29
N GLY A 50 6.57 36.01 3.47
CA GLY A 50 6.27 37.14 2.57
C GLY A 50 5.52 36.76 1.29
N PHE A 51 4.95 35.53 1.21
CA PHE A 51 4.19 35.05 0.06
C PHE A 51 3.17 36.03 -0.48
N ASN A 52 2.31 36.60 0.41
CA ASN A 52 1.29 37.56 0.03
C ASN A 52 1.88 38.88 -0.51
N ARG A 53 2.95 39.37 0.13
CA ARG A 53 3.62 40.63 -0.27
C ARG A 53 4.26 40.50 -1.66
N ASP A 54 4.90 39.35 -1.90
CA ASP A 54 5.61 39.13 -3.16
C ASP A 54 4.62 38.90 -4.31
N LEU A 55 3.50 38.23 -4.03
CA LEU A 55 2.39 38.09 -5.00
C LEU A 55 1.80 39.42 -5.40
N LEU A 56 1.51 40.32 -4.41
CA LEU A 56 1.00 41.67 -4.68
C LEU A 56 1.98 42.56 -5.45
N ARG A 57 3.28 42.28 -5.34
CA ARG A 57 4.33 42.99 -6.10
C ARG A 57 4.54 42.44 -7.50
N GLY A 58 3.74 41.48 -7.94
CA GLY A 58 3.90 40.79 -9.24
C GLY A 58 5.13 39.92 -9.35
N LYS A 59 5.74 39.55 -8.22
CA LYS A 59 6.76 38.52 -8.16
C LYS A 59 6.09 37.15 -8.10
N SER A 60 6.64 36.17 -8.77
CA SER A 60 6.16 34.80 -8.68
C SER A 60 6.81 34.08 -7.47
N PRO A 61 6.17 34.10 -6.28
CA PRO A 61 6.75 33.43 -5.12
C PRO A 61 6.82 31.91 -5.35
N VAL A 62 7.87 31.30 -4.81
CA VAL A 62 8.09 29.87 -4.93
C VAL A 62 7.35 29.12 -3.82
N LEU A 63 6.42 28.24 -4.20
CA LEU A 63 5.72 27.33 -3.30
C LEU A 63 6.43 25.98 -3.33
N LEU A 64 6.96 25.54 -2.20
CA LEU A 64 7.59 24.22 -2.08
C LEU A 64 6.52 23.17 -1.83
N VAL A 65 6.49 22.15 -2.67
CA VAL A 65 5.64 20.97 -2.54
C VAL A 65 6.51 19.72 -2.37
N GLU A 66 6.51 19.17 -1.18
CA GLU A 66 7.14 17.87 -0.94
C GLU A 66 6.10 16.77 -1.15
N ALA A 67 6.38 15.86 -2.05
CA ALA A 67 5.48 14.79 -2.45
C ALA A 67 6.06 13.42 -2.09
N ASP A 68 5.27 12.57 -1.47
CA ASP A 68 5.57 11.14 -1.37
C ASP A 68 5.41 10.51 -2.76
N ALA A 69 6.53 10.28 -3.44
CA ALA A 69 6.57 9.75 -4.79
C ALA A 69 6.77 8.22 -4.82
N THR A 70 6.54 7.50 -3.72
CA THR A 70 6.53 6.03 -3.71
C THR A 70 5.47 5.46 -4.65
N ASP A 71 4.36 6.21 -4.85
CA ASP A 71 3.38 5.99 -5.92
C ASP A 71 3.44 7.14 -6.93
N PRO A 72 4.18 6.98 -8.06
CA PRO A 72 4.33 8.02 -9.06
C PRO A 72 3.01 8.42 -9.74
N MET A 73 2.07 7.49 -9.86
CA MET A 73 0.78 7.76 -10.50
C MET A 73 -0.06 8.71 -9.65
N ALA A 74 -0.15 8.45 -8.36
CA ALA A 74 -0.83 9.34 -7.41
C ALA A 74 -0.13 10.70 -7.33
N ALA A 75 1.21 10.72 -7.22
CA ALA A 75 1.99 11.93 -7.10
C ALA A 75 1.84 12.85 -8.32
N ASN A 76 1.97 12.31 -9.54
CA ASN A 76 1.91 13.09 -10.77
C ASN A 76 0.52 13.69 -11.02
N GLY A 77 -0.56 12.96 -10.71
CA GLY A 77 -1.93 13.47 -10.81
C GLY A 77 -2.14 14.69 -9.90
N ALA A 78 -1.75 14.59 -8.65
CA ALA A 78 -1.88 15.69 -7.68
C ALA A 78 -0.96 16.88 -8.01
N ILE A 79 0.27 16.65 -8.45
CA ILE A 79 1.18 17.72 -8.90
C ILE A 79 0.56 18.50 -10.08
N SER A 80 -0.04 17.79 -11.04
CA SER A 80 -0.72 18.43 -12.18
C SER A 80 -1.92 19.28 -11.71
N ALA A 81 -2.71 18.80 -10.75
CA ALA A 81 -3.81 19.55 -10.16
C ALA A 81 -3.31 20.81 -9.41
N LEU A 82 -2.23 20.71 -8.64
CA LEU A 82 -1.61 21.87 -7.96
C LEU A 82 -1.12 22.93 -8.96
N ASN A 83 -0.53 22.52 -10.08
CA ASN A 83 -0.10 23.44 -11.14
C ASN A 83 -1.28 24.17 -11.77
N GLN A 84 -2.39 23.48 -12.04
CA GLN A 84 -3.60 24.09 -12.59
C GLN A 84 -4.23 25.07 -11.58
N LEU A 85 -4.28 24.71 -10.31
CA LEU A 85 -4.75 25.62 -9.25
C LEU A 85 -3.86 26.87 -9.16
N GLY A 86 -2.53 26.68 -9.19
CA GLY A 86 -1.57 27.78 -9.12
C GLY A 86 -1.71 28.81 -10.25
N SER A 87 -2.13 28.37 -11.44
CA SER A 87 -2.35 29.26 -12.58
C SER A 87 -3.69 30.01 -12.52
N ASN A 88 -4.71 29.45 -11.89
CA ASN A 88 -6.10 29.93 -12.03
C ASN A 88 -6.65 30.61 -10.78
N VAL A 89 -6.20 30.23 -9.57
CA VAL A 89 -6.81 30.65 -8.29
C VAL A 89 -6.73 32.14 -8.07
N PHE A 90 -5.66 32.80 -8.52
CA PHE A 90 -5.43 34.22 -8.28
C PHE A 90 -5.92 35.13 -9.42
N ALA A 91 -6.43 34.58 -10.50
CA ALA A 91 -6.93 35.35 -11.64
C ALA A 91 -8.09 36.34 -11.27
N PRO A 92 -9.04 35.98 -10.39
CA PRO A 92 -10.10 36.86 -9.95
C PRO A 92 -9.63 37.94 -8.96
N ASP A 93 -8.62 37.61 -8.13
CA ASP A 93 -8.17 38.51 -7.02
C ASP A 93 -7.12 39.51 -7.45
N LEU A 94 -6.62 39.43 -8.68
CA LEU A 94 -5.60 40.32 -9.25
C LEU A 94 -6.11 40.99 -10.53
N PRO A 95 -7.21 41.79 -10.46
CA PRO A 95 -7.75 42.52 -11.62
C PRO A 95 -6.78 43.62 -12.03
N GLY A 96 -6.09 43.45 -13.13
CA GLY A 96 -5.13 44.45 -13.66
C GLY A 96 -3.79 43.89 -14.07
N LEU A 97 -3.43 42.69 -13.64
CA LEU A 97 -2.40 41.92 -14.26
C LEU A 97 -3.00 41.26 -15.53
N GLN A 98 -2.91 41.98 -16.67
CA GLN A 98 -3.09 41.37 -18.00
C GLN A 98 -2.31 40.08 -17.97
N ARG A 99 -2.96 38.95 -18.30
CA ARG A 99 -2.44 37.56 -18.26
C ARG A 99 -0.92 37.53 -18.16
N PRO A 100 -0.34 37.33 -16.99
CA PRO A 100 1.11 37.39 -16.86
C PRO A 100 1.69 36.32 -17.80
N ALA A 101 2.74 36.69 -18.53
CA ALA A 101 3.49 35.70 -19.37
C ALA A 101 4.06 34.57 -18.53
N LEU A 102 4.04 34.68 -17.22
CA LEU A 102 4.48 33.71 -16.22
C LEU A 102 3.33 33.38 -15.26
N PRO A 103 3.22 32.15 -14.77
CA PRO A 103 2.26 31.79 -13.73
C PRO A 103 2.49 32.66 -12.47
N PRO A 104 1.40 33.05 -11.76
CA PRO A 104 1.50 33.92 -10.59
C PRO A 104 2.29 33.32 -9.43
N ILE A 105 2.43 32.01 -9.38
CA ILE A 105 3.28 31.26 -8.43
C ILE A 105 4.15 30.25 -9.18
N GLU A 106 5.37 30.04 -8.69
CA GLU A 106 6.25 28.96 -9.14
C GLU A 106 6.11 27.77 -8.18
N LEU A 107 5.74 26.60 -8.69
CA LEU A 107 5.70 25.37 -7.90
C LEU A 107 7.04 24.64 -8.02
N ARG A 108 7.75 24.48 -6.91
CA ARG A 108 8.91 23.60 -6.82
C ARG A 108 8.50 22.30 -6.14
N VAL A 109 8.51 21.22 -6.92
CA VAL A 109 8.13 19.90 -6.42
C VAL A 109 9.37 19.12 -6.06
N HIS A 110 9.46 18.75 -4.79
CA HIS A 110 10.47 17.83 -4.28
C HIS A 110 9.84 16.46 -4.10
N ARG A 111 10.13 15.54 -5.04
CA ARG A 111 9.69 14.15 -4.97
C ARG A 111 10.56 13.39 -3.98
N ARG A 112 10.01 13.05 -2.84
CA ARG A 112 10.68 12.23 -1.84
C ARG A 112 10.57 10.75 -2.20
N TYR A 113 11.59 9.96 -1.86
CA TYR A 113 11.67 8.50 -2.00
C TYR A 113 11.74 7.95 -3.43
N ASN A 114 11.38 8.72 -4.43
CA ASN A 114 11.47 8.37 -5.84
C ASN A 114 11.61 9.65 -6.69
N PRO A 115 12.79 10.30 -6.67
CA PRO A 115 12.99 11.59 -7.35
C PRO A 115 12.73 11.55 -8.85
N GLU A 116 13.09 10.44 -9.49
CA GLU A 116 12.94 10.24 -10.93
C GLU A 116 11.50 9.83 -11.32
N GLY A 117 10.66 9.47 -10.35
CA GLY A 117 9.29 9.04 -10.60
C GLY A 117 9.20 7.69 -11.35
N LEU A 118 10.17 6.80 -11.11
CA LEU A 118 10.22 5.49 -11.74
C LEU A 118 9.08 4.59 -11.27
N SER A 119 8.25 4.12 -12.21
CA SER A 119 7.15 3.20 -11.91
C SER A 119 7.64 1.87 -11.32
N ALA A 120 8.87 1.46 -11.64
CA ALA A 120 9.47 0.25 -11.10
C ALA A 120 9.52 0.25 -9.57
N TYR A 121 9.79 1.40 -8.93
CA TYR A 121 9.86 1.54 -7.48
C TYR A 121 8.51 1.28 -6.77
N ASN A 122 7.42 1.51 -7.47
CA ASN A 122 6.07 1.19 -6.97
C ASN A 122 5.68 -0.26 -7.31
N VAL A 123 5.84 -0.64 -8.60
CA VAL A 123 5.33 -1.90 -9.14
C VAL A 123 6.10 -3.10 -8.60
N VAL A 124 7.44 -3.05 -8.62
CA VAL A 124 8.26 -4.23 -8.30
C VAL A 124 8.12 -4.67 -6.84
N PRO A 125 8.22 -3.80 -5.81
CA PRO A 125 7.90 -4.19 -4.44
C PRO A 125 6.45 -4.69 -4.28
N GLY A 126 5.52 -4.09 -5.02
CA GLY A 126 4.12 -4.51 -5.02
C GLY A 126 3.89 -5.92 -5.57
N LEU A 127 4.66 -6.32 -6.60
CA LEU A 127 4.59 -7.66 -7.18
C LEU A 127 4.91 -8.76 -6.16
N ILE A 128 5.77 -8.50 -5.17
CA ILE A 128 6.03 -9.45 -4.07
C ILE A 128 4.71 -9.85 -3.42
N GLY A 129 3.89 -8.88 -3.01
CA GLY A 129 2.61 -9.15 -2.36
C GLY A 129 1.59 -9.83 -3.28
N VAL A 130 1.48 -9.36 -4.51
CA VAL A 130 0.54 -9.89 -5.51
C VAL A 130 0.83 -11.34 -5.83
N ILE A 131 2.10 -11.65 -6.14
CA ILE A 131 2.52 -13.01 -6.51
C ILE A 131 2.39 -13.96 -5.30
N LEU A 132 2.81 -13.51 -4.10
CA LEU A 132 2.64 -14.32 -2.89
C LEU A 132 1.16 -14.60 -2.59
N THR A 133 0.28 -13.61 -2.71
CA THR A 133 -1.15 -13.81 -2.47
C THR A 133 -1.70 -14.90 -3.39
N LEU A 134 -1.46 -14.78 -4.69
CA LEU A 134 -1.96 -15.75 -5.65
C LEU A 134 -1.37 -17.15 -5.39
N THR A 135 -0.05 -17.26 -5.30
CA THR A 135 0.64 -18.55 -5.25
C THR A 135 0.41 -19.25 -3.91
N MET A 136 0.52 -18.56 -2.78
CA MET A 136 0.37 -19.19 -1.47
C MET A 136 -1.06 -19.67 -1.22
N VAL A 137 -2.06 -18.84 -1.54
CA VAL A 137 -3.48 -19.22 -1.37
C VAL A 137 -3.84 -20.38 -2.30
N LEU A 138 -3.43 -20.29 -3.58
CA LEU A 138 -3.73 -21.30 -4.59
C LEU A 138 -3.07 -22.64 -4.25
N MET A 139 -1.76 -22.64 -4.00
CA MET A 139 -1.02 -23.88 -3.72
C MET A 139 -1.54 -24.59 -2.47
N THR A 140 -1.79 -23.83 -1.39
CA THR A 140 -2.29 -24.40 -0.14
C THR A 140 -3.72 -24.88 -0.29
N GLY A 141 -4.59 -24.09 -0.93
CA GLY A 141 -5.97 -24.46 -1.20
C GLY A 141 -6.09 -25.73 -2.02
N LEU A 142 -5.33 -25.85 -3.12
CA LEU A 142 -5.34 -27.00 -3.99
C LEU A 142 -4.74 -28.25 -3.34
N ALA A 143 -3.61 -28.12 -2.61
CA ALA A 143 -2.95 -29.27 -2.02
C ALA A 143 -3.84 -29.99 -0.99
N MET A 144 -4.48 -29.22 -0.11
CA MET A 144 -5.36 -29.76 0.91
C MET A 144 -6.63 -30.37 0.32
N THR A 145 -7.22 -29.71 -0.68
CA THR A 145 -8.43 -30.23 -1.35
C THR A 145 -8.13 -31.48 -2.15
N ARG A 146 -6.96 -31.57 -2.81
CA ARG A 146 -6.52 -32.75 -3.55
C ARG A 146 -6.38 -33.99 -2.66
N GLU A 147 -5.88 -33.83 -1.44
CA GLU A 147 -5.76 -34.95 -0.49
C GLU A 147 -7.14 -35.46 -0.06
N ARG A 148 -8.11 -34.53 0.13
CA ARG A 148 -9.49 -34.89 0.44
C ARG A 148 -10.15 -35.64 -0.73
N GLU A 149 -9.99 -35.14 -1.97
CA GLU A 149 -10.53 -35.82 -3.17
C GLU A 149 -9.97 -37.23 -3.39
N ARG A 150 -8.70 -37.45 -3.02
CA ARG A 150 -8.03 -38.75 -3.18
C ARG A 150 -8.28 -39.73 -2.02
N GLY A 151 -8.99 -39.31 -0.98
CA GLY A 151 -9.22 -40.13 0.22
C GLY A 151 -7.95 -40.41 1.06
N THR A 152 -6.82 -39.77 0.72
CA THR A 152 -5.56 -39.94 1.44
C THR A 152 -5.58 -39.29 2.84
N PHE A 153 -6.56 -38.47 3.12
CA PHE A 153 -6.78 -37.88 4.43
C PHE A 153 -7.14 -38.90 5.50
N GLU A 154 -7.89 -39.94 5.14
CA GLU A 154 -8.21 -41.09 6.03
C GLU A 154 -6.97 -41.87 6.42
N ASN A 155 -6.03 -42.08 5.48
CA ASN A 155 -4.77 -42.74 5.75
C ASN A 155 -3.88 -41.96 6.74
N LEU A 156 -3.98 -40.61 6.72
CA LEU A 156 -3.29 -39.72 7.67
C LEU A 156 -3.86 -39.86 9.09
N LEU A 157 -5.16 -40.04 9.23
CA LEU A 157 -5.82 -40.29 10.51
C LEU A 157 -5.47 -41.65 11.10
N ALA A 158 -5.07 -42.61 10.28
CA ALA A 158 -4.59 -43.94 10.71
C ALA A 158 -3.13 -43.91 11.21
N THR A 159 -2.39 -42.82 11.02
CA THR A 159 -1.03 -42.66 11.54
C THR A 159 -1.05 -42.15 12.99
N PRO A 160 -0.02 -42.48 13.82
CA PRO A 160 0.07 -41.94 15.19
C PRO A 160 0.42 -40.47 15.27
N ALA A 161 0.47 -39.76 14.14
CA ALA A 161 0.79 -38.33 14.06
C ALA A 161 -0.38 -37.47 14.57
N THR A 162 -0.06 -36.50 15.40
CA THR A 162 -1.05 -35.52 15.86
C THR A 162 -1.49 -34.58 14.71
N PRO A 163 -2.72 -34.06 14.73
CA PRO A 163 -3.20 -33.13 13.71
C PRO A 163 -2.28 -31.88 13.53
N LEU A 164 -1.63 -31.45 14.61
CA LEU A 164 -0.66 -30.34 14.58
C LEU A 164 0.61 -30.72 13.82
N GLU A 165 1.15 -31.91 14.00
CA GLU A 165 2.34 -32.37 13.28
C GLU A 165 2.07 -32.51 11.78
N VAL A 166 0.90 -33.01 11.41
CA VAL A 166 0.47 -33.10 10.01
C VAL A 166 0.34 -31.67 9.39
N MET A 167 -0.30 -30.76 10.09
CA MET A 167 -0.46 -29.38 9.59
C MET A 167 0.88 -28.64 9.49
N THR A 168 1.74 -28.75 10.49
CA THR A 168 3.06 -28.10 10.46
C THR A 168 3.95 -28.66 9.37
N GLY A 169 3.95 -30.00 9.21
CA GLY A 169 4.68 -30.66 8.13
C GLY A 169 4.27 -30.24 6.73
N LYS A 170 3.02 -29.76 6.55
CA LYS A 170 2.53 -29.21 5.28
C LYS A 170 2.80 -27.72 5.12
N ILE A 171 2.68 -26.95 6.18
CA ILE A 171 2.85 -25.48 6.13
C ILE A 171 4.31 -25.11 5.92
N VAL A 172 5.25 -25.78 6.59
CA VAL A 172 6.69 -25.46 6.53
C VAL A 172 7.25 -25.46 5.09
N PRO A 173 6.99 -26.47 4.24
CA PRO A 173 7.44 -26.45 2.84
C PRO A 173 6.89 -25.22 2.06
N TYR A 174 5.64 -24.83 2.28
CA TYR A 174 5.07 -23.65 1.61
C TYR A 174 5.68 -22.35 2.08
N ILE A 175 6.03 -22.23 3.38
CA ILE A 175 6.78 -21.08 3.88
C ILE A 175 8.14 -20.99 3.17
N LEU A 176 8.86 -22.11 3.04
CA LEU A 176 10.14 -22.14 2.34
C LEU A 176 10.01 -21.73 0.87
N ILE A 177 9.00 -22.26 0.18
CA ILE A 177 8.70 -21.86 -1.22
C ILE A 177 8.42 -20.37 -1.30
N GLY A 178 7.59 -19.83 -0.40
CA GLY A 178 7.30 -18.39 -0.35
C GLY A 178 8.54 -17.53 -0.10
N LEU A 179 9.42 -17.94 0.82
CA LEU A 179 10.68 -17.23 1.09
C LEU A 179 11.63 -17.27 -0.10
N ILE A 180 11.77 -18.43 -0.78
CA ILE A 180 12.56 -18.56 -2.00
C ILE A 180 11.99 -17.64 -3.10
N GLN A 181 10.68 -17.64 -3.29
CA GLN A 181 10.00 -16.81 -4.27
C GLN A 181 10.24 -15.32 -4.02
N VAL A 182 10.11 -14.86 -2.77
CA VAL A 182 10.41 -13.48 -2.41
C VAL A 182 11.87 -13.14 -2.66
N THR A 183 12.79 -14.03 -2.28
CA THR A 183 14.22 -13.82 -2.51
C THR A 183 14.52 -13.66 -4.00
N LEU A 184 13.93 -14.48 -4.86
CA LEU A 184 14.07 -14.35 -6.32
C LEU A 184 13.53 -13.01 -6.84
N ILE A 185 12.35 -12.58 -6.37
CA ILE A 185 11.77 -11.29 -6.76
C ILE A 185 12.65 -10.14 -6.26
N LEU A 186 13.18 -10.20 -5.03
CA LEU A 186 14.08 -9.19 -4.48
C LEU A 186 15.41 -9.10 -5.25
N VAL A 187 15.98 -10.25 -5.62
CA VAL A 187 17.18 -10.26 -6.48
C VAL A 187 16.88 -9.60 -7.82
N ALA A 188 15.75 -9.92 -8.45
CA ALA A 188 15.35 -9.26 -9.69
C ALA A 188 15.09 -7.76 -9.48
N ALA A 189 14.47 -7.37 -8.37
CA ALA A 189 14.21 -5.97 -8.02
C ALA A 189 15.49 -5.13 -7.96
N LEU A 190 16.52 -5.68 -7.31
CA LEU A 190 17.81 -5.00 -7.13
C LEU A 190 18.66 -4.99 -8.39
N TRP A 191 18.71 -6.12 -9.13
CA TRP A 191 19.67 -6.28 -10.24
C TRP A 191 19.10 -5.91 -11.61
N LEU A 192 17.79 -6.05 -11.83
CA LEU A 192 17.17 -5.74 -13.12
C LEU A 192 16.45 -4.39 -13.12
N PHE A 193 15.99 -3.93 -11.96
CA PHE A 193 15.15 -2.73 -11.86
C PHE A 193 15.76 -1.62 -10.99
N ASP A 194 16.96 -1.84 -10.44
CA ASP A 194 17.67 -0.89 -9.57
C ASP A 194 16.81 -0.32 -8.44
N VAL A 195 15.85 -1.13 -7.92
CA VAL A 195 14.99 -0.71 -6.81
C VAL A 195 15.83 -0.66 -5.53
N PRO A 196 15.92 0.49 -4.85
CA PRO A 196 16.74 0.60 -3.65
C PRO A 196 16.17 -0.18 -2.48
N MET A 197 17.05 -0.55 -1.55
CA MET A 197 16.70 -1.16 -0.27
C MET A 197 17.32 -0.32 0.84
N TYR A 198 16.56 0.64 1.38
CA TYR A 198 17.02 1.54 2.44
C TYR A 198 16.80 0.98 3.84
N GLY A 199 15.80 0.11 4.02
CA GLY A 199 15.43 -0.45 5.31
C GLY A 199 16.15 -1.73 5.67
N SER A 200 15.75 -2.32 6.82
CA SER A 200 16.34 -3.56 7.34
C SER A 200 15.83 -4.80 6.59
N TRP A 201 16.75 -5.64 6.12
CA TRP A 201 16.44 -6.94 5.52
C TRP A 201 15.70 -7.87 6.49
N LEU A 202 16.13 -7.88 7.75
CA LEU A 202 15.50 -8.70 8.78
C LEU A 202 14.03 -8.30 8.98
N LEU A 203 13.76 -7.00 9.02
CA LEU A 203 12.41 -6.48 9.15
C LEU A 203 11.54 -6.84 7.94
N LEU A 204 12.10 -6.72 6.73
CA LEU A 204 11.41 -7.10 5.50
C LEU A 204 11.01 -8.58 5.51
N TYR A 205 11.97 -9.49 5.80
CA TYR A 205 11.69 -10.92 5.84
C TYR A 205 10.71 -11.32 6.96
N THR A 206 10.72 -10.60 8.08
CA THR A 206 9.75 -10.82 9.17
C THR A 206 8.33 -10.45 8.72
N VAL A 207 8.17 -9.33 8.05
CA VAL A 207 6.87 -8.89 7.50
C VAL A 207 6.41 -9.84 6.37
N VAL A 208 7.33 -10.27 5.52
CA VAL A 208 7.07 -11.26 4.47
C VAL A 208 6.59 -12.58 5.07
N LEU A 209 7.25 -13.07 6.11
CA LEU A 209 6.86 -14.31 6.79
C LEU A 209 5.46 -14.20 7.38
N LEU A 210 5.14 -13.08 8.03
CA LEU A 210 3.79 -12.83 8.55
C LEU A 210 2.75 -12.85 7.41
N PHE A 211 3.06 -12.21 6.29
CA PHE A 211 2.17 -12.16 5.14
C PHE A 211 2.01 -13.52 4.46
N ILE A 212 3.08 -14.33 4.36
CA ILE A 212 3.00 -15.72 3.91
C ILE A 212 2.04 -16.50 4.82
N CYS A 213 2.19 -16.41 6.15
CA CYS A 213 1.31 -17.08 7.11
C CYS A 213 -0.16 -16.65 6.92
N ALA A 214 -0.43 -15.37 6.67
CA ALA A 214 -1.77 -14.88 6.40
C ALA A 214 -2.40 -15.53 5.16
N ASN A 215 -1.66 -15.61 4.07
CA ASN A 215 -2.12 -16.23 2.82
C ASN A 215 -2.27 -17.76 2.94
N LEU A 216 -1.35 -18.44 3.63
CA LEU A 216 -1.47 -19.87 3.90
C LEU A 216 -2.72 -20.20 4.72
N THR A 217 -2.99 -19.40 5.77
CA THR A 217 -4.19 -19.53 6.59
C THR A 217 -5.46 -19.39 5.76
N LEU A 218 -5.49 -18.44 4.84
CA LEU A 218 -6.61 -18.23 3.93
C LEU A 218 -6.78 -19.44 2.98
N GLY A 219 -5.70 -19.94 2.41
CA GLY A 219 -5.72 -21.12 1.55
C GLY A 219 -6.23 -22.37 2.26
N ILE A 220 -5.81 -22.61 3.51
CA ILE A 220 -6.34 -23.69 4.36
C ILE A 220 -7.84 -23.50 4.60
N THR A 221 -8.28 -22.28 4.90
CA THR A 221 -9.70 -21.99 5.12
C THR A 221 -10.51 -22.26 3.86
N PHE A 222 -10.04 -21.85 2.68
CA PHE A 222 -10.72 -22.14 1.42
C PHE A 222 -10.80 -23.65 1.15
N SER A 223 -9.73 -24.40 1.42
CA SER A 223 -9.74 -25.85 1.26
C SER A 223 -10.71 -26.56 2.20
N SER A 224 -10.97 -25.98 3.39
CA SER A 224 -11.93 -26.58 4.34
C SER A 224 -13.37 -26.43 3.87
N ILE A 225 -13.66 -25.40 3.06
CA ILE A 225 -15.00 -25.13 2.52
C ILE A 225 -15.21 -25.79 1.16
N ALA A 226 -14.14 -25.82 0.34
CA ALA A 226 -14.19 -26.34 -1.01
C ALA A 226 -14.42 -27.86 -1.05
N ARG A 227 -15.28 -28.31 -1.92
CA ARG A 227 -15.59 -29.74 -2.14
C ARG A 227 -14.61 -30.40 -3.12
N ASN A 228 -14.03 -29.61 -4.03
CA ASN A 228 -13.10 -30.08 -5.06
C ASN A 228 -12.08 -28.98 -5.40
N GLN A 229 -11.01 -29.38 -6.12
CA GLN A 229 -9.93 -28.49 -6.51
C GLN A 229 -10.41 -27.30 -7.37
N LEU A 230 -11.39 -27.54 -8.26
CA LEU A 230 -11.95 -26.48 -9.09
C LEU A 230 -12.61 -25.39 -8.23
N GLN A 231 -13.38 -25.78 -7.21
CA GLN A 231 -14.02 -24.86 -6.30
C GLN A 231 -12.98 -24.09 -5.46
N ALA A 232 -11.94 -24.76 -4.96
CA ALA A 232 -10.85 -24.10 -4.25
C ALA A 232 -10.15 -23.02 -5.13
N MET A 233 -9.89 -23.36 -6.38
CA MET A 233 -9.31 -22.45 -7.36
C MET A 233 -10.24 -21.25 -7.63
N GLN A 234 -11.53 -21.48 -7.83
CA GLN A 234 -12.50 -20.40 -8.02
C GLN A 234 -12.54 -19.46 -6.80
N MET A 235 -12.59 -19.99 -5.58
CA MET A 235 -12.57 -19.17 -4.35
C MET A 235 -11.30 -18.34 -4.26
N THR A 236 -10.14 -18.92 -4.63
CA THR A 236 -8.87 -18.20 -4.67
C THR A 236 -8.92 -17.02 -5.65
N ILE A 237 -9.43 -17.24 -6.87
CA ILE A 237 -9.54 -16.19 -7.89
C ILE A 237 -10.54 -15.11 -7.46
N PHE A 238 -11.68 -15.48 -6.89
CA PHE A 238 -12.67 -14.53 -6.38
C PHE A 238 -12.16 -13.68 -5.22
N PHE A 239 -11.24 -14.17 -4.42
CA PHE A 239 -10.56 -13.39 -3.39
C PHE A 239 -9.41 -12.54 -3.99
N PHE A 240 -8.62 -13.14 -4.89
CA PHE A 240 -7.45 -12.51 -5.47
C PHE A 240 -7.78 -11.27 -6.31
N MET A 241 -8.82 -11.34 -7.17
CA MET A 241 -9.18 -10.23 -8.05
C MET A 241 -9.57 -8.96 -7.29
N PRO A 242 -10.48 -8.97 -6.31
CA PRO A 242 -10.73 -7.80 -5.48
C PRO A 242 -9.50 -7.35 -4.70
N SER A 243 -8.68 -8.29 -4.20
CA SER A 243 -7.44 -7.94 -3.49
C SER A 243 -6.48 -7.18 -4.39
N LEU A 244 -6.30 -7.60 -5.63
CA LEU A 244 -5.46 -6.93 -6.62
C LEU A 244 -5.95 -5.51 -6.94
N LEU A 245 -7.27 -5.35 -7.13
CA LEU A 245 -7.87 -4.08 -7.55
C LEU A 245 -7.97 -3.07 -6.39
N LEU A 246 -8.30 -3.52 -5.18
CA LEU A 246 -8.60 -2.65 -4.04
C LEU A 246 -7.40 -2.43 -3.10
N SER A 247 -6.28 -3.12 -3.30
CA SER A 247 -5.11 -3.04 -2.42
C SER A 247 -4.25 -1.79 -2.60
N GLY A 248 -4.44 -1.02 -3.66
CA GLY A 248 -3.53 0.07 -4.02
C GLY A 248 -2.35 -0.38 -4.87
N PHE A 249 -2.44 -1.59 -5.49
CA PHE A 249 -1.45 -2.05 -6.46
C PHE A 249 -1.72 -1.50 -7.87
N MET A 250 -2.94 -1.70 -8.37
CA MET A 250 -3.34 -1.26 -9.72
C MET A 250 -3.72 0.22 -9.77
N PHE A 251 -4.42 0.69 -8.76
CA PHE A 251 -4.94 2.06 -8.68
C PHE A 251 -4.46 2.71 -7.39
N PRO A 252 -4.20 4.04 -7.37
CA PRO A 252 -3.84 4.76 -6.16
C PRO A 252 -4.92 4.59 -5.09
N PHE A 253 -4.56 4.01 -3.93
CA PHE A 253 -5.51 3.65 -2.89
C PHE A 253 -6.36 4.84 -2.40
N ARG A 254 -5.72 5.99 -2.21
CA ARG A 254 -6.40 7.22 -1.74
C ARG A 254 -7.28 7.89 -2.80
N GLY A 255 -7.09 7.57 -4.07
CA GLY A 255 -7.94 8.02 -5.17
C GLY A 255 -9.21 7.20 -5.36
N MET A 256 -9.37 6.11 -4.60
CA MET A 256 -10.56 5.26 -4.68
C MET A 256 -11.73 5.88 -3.90
N PRO A 257 -12.99 5.57 -4.27
CA PRO A 257 -14.16 5.91 -3.47
C PRO A 257 -14.07 5.34 -2.05
N GLU A 258 -14.70 5.98 -1.07
CA GLU A 258 -14.61 5.57 0.35
C GLU A 258 -15.01 4.11 0.60
N TRP A 259 -16.06 3.63 -0.05
CA TRP A 259 -16.47 2.22 0.06
C TRP A 259 -15.39 1.24 -0.39
N ALA A 260 -14.63 1.59 -1.44
CA ALA A 260 -13.54 0.76 -1.95
C ALA A 260 -12.33 0.78 -0.99
N GLN A 261 -12.02 1.94 -0.40
CA GLN A 261 -11.00 2.06 0.64
C GLN A 261 -11.38 1.25 1.89
N MET A 262 -12.66 1.28 2.31
CA MET A 262 -13.12 0.47 3.45
C MET A 262 -12.91 -1.02 3.20
N LEU A 263 -13.29 -1.53 2.03
CA LEU A 263 -13.06 -2.93 1.66
C LEU A 263 -11.57 -3.25 1.51
N GLY A 264 -10.81 -2.35 0.88
CA GLY A 264 -9.37 -2.50 0.72
C GLY A 264 -8.63 -2.60 2.06
N ASN A 265 -9.04 -1.83 3.06
CA ASN A 265 -8.46 -1.89 4.41
C ASN A 265 -8.71 -3.21 5.15
N LEU A 266 -9.65 -4.03 4.71
CA LEU A 266 -9.84 -5.38 5.25
C LEU A 266 -8.88 -6.41 4.65
N LEU A 267 -8.23 -6.07 3.54
CA LEU A 267 -7.38 -6.99 2.78
C LEU A 267 -5.93 -6.94 3.29
N PRO A 268 -5.31 -8.08 3.57
CA PRO A 268 -3.93 -8.14 4.05
C PRO A 268 -2.93 -7.61 3.01
N LEU A 269 -3.25 -7.73 1.73
CA LEU A 269 -2.41 -7.25 0.63
C LEU A 269 -2.21 -5.72 0.71
N THR A 270 -3.25 -4.95 1.03
CA THR A 270 -3.18 -3.49 1.18
C THR A 270 -2.12 -3.06 2.20
N HIS A 271 -2.17 -3.66 3.39
CA HIS A 271 -1.21 -3.37 4.45
C HIS A 271 0.19 -3.85 4.10
N PHE A 272 0.30 -5.02 3.46
CA PHE A 272 1.58 -5.53 3.01
C PHE A 272 2.25 -4.64 1.97
N LEU A 273 1.50 -4.07 1.01
CA LEU A 273 2.04 -3.12 0.03
C LEU A 273 2.60 -1.87 0.69
N ILE A 274 1.90 -1.33 1.69
CA ILE A 274 2.37 -0.17 2.47
C ILE A 274 3.67 -0.54 3.21
N LEU A 275 3.71 -1.72 3.83
CA LEU A 275 4.87 -2.21 4.58
C LEU A 275 6.09 -2.42 3.69
N VAL A 276 5.95 -3.15 2.59
CA VAL A 276 7.10 -3.47 1.72
C VAL A 276 7.66 -2.22 1.05
N ARG A 277 6.80 -1.32 0.56
CA ARG A 277 7.23 -0.03 0.00
C ARG A 277 7.86 0.86 1.07
N GLY A 278 7.27 0.92 2.26
CA GLY A 278 7.80 1.68 3.39
C GLY A 278 9.19 1.20 3.81
N ILE A 279 9.40 -0.10 3.93
CA ILE A 279 10.71 -0.66 4.30
C ILE A 279 11.72 -0.45 3.16
N MET A 280 11.37 -0.82 1.93
CA MET A 280 12.34 -0.76 0.81
C MET A 280 12.70 0.67 0.42
N LEU A 281 11.71 1.56 0.25
CA LEU A 281 11.92 2.88 -0.35
C LEU A 281 12.10 4.01 0.67
N LYS A 282 11.48 3.89 1.85
CA LYS A 282 11.55 4.93 2.89
C LYS A 282 12.53 4.59 4.01
N GLY A 283 12.92 3.31 4.13
CA GLY A 283 13.75 2.85 5.25
C GLY A 283 13.02 2.81 6.58
N ASN A 284 11.70 2.61 6.57
CA ASN A 284 10.86 2.62 7.76
C ASN A 284 11.36 1.62 8.82
N ASP A 285 11.43 2.09 10.06
CA ASP A 285 11.79 1.31 11.23
C ASP A 285 10.60 0.54 11.82
N LEU A 286 10.89 -0.34 12.78
CA LEU A 286 9.91 -1.21 13.43
C LEU A 286 8.71 -0.42 14.00
N GLU A 287 8.95 0.76 14.56
CA GLU A 287 7.89 1.59 15.17
C GLU A 287 6.81 1.99 14.14
N VAL A 288 7.24 2.40 12.94
CA VAL A 288 6.34 2.80 11.86
C VAL A 288 5.63 1.58 11.27
N VAL A 289 6.36 0.47 11.13
CA VAL A 289 5.88 -0.80 10.56
C VAL A 289 4.77 -1.42 11.42
N MET A 290 4.86 -1.35 12.76
CA MET A 290 3.87 -1.92 13.68
C MET A 290 2.44 -1.37 13.45
N GLY A 291 2.31 -0.14 13.00
CA GLY A 291 1.02 0.45 12.66
C GLY A 291 0.26 -0.27 11.54
N GLN A 292 0.96 -0.98 10.67
CA GLN A 292 0.37 -1.73 9.56
C GLN A 292 0.43 -3.26 9.74
N VAL A 293 1.15 -3.73 10.75
CA VAL A 293 1.27 -5.17 11.08
C VAL A 293 0.00 -5.69 11.76
N TRP A 294 -0.56 -4.91 12.69
CA TRP A 294 -1.72 -5.35 13.46
C TRP A 294 -2.96 -5.71 12.61
N PRO A 295 -3.29 -5.02 11.48
CA PRO A 295 -4.42 -5.45 10.66
C PRO A 295 -4.19 -6.81 9.99
N ILE A 296 -2.94 -7.12 9.62
CA ILE A 296 -2.59 -8.45 9.08
C ILE A 296 -2.76 -9.53 10.16
N LEU A 297 -2.32 -9.24 11.39
CA LEU A 297 -2.52 -10.16 12.52
C LEU A 297 -4.01 -10.38 12.82
N LEU A 298 -4.80 -9.30 12.80
CA LEU A 298 -6.25 -9.39 12.99
C LEU A 298 -6.90 -10.24 11.89
N PHE A 299 -6.50 -10.03 10.64
CA PHE A 299 -6.97 -10.83 9.51
C PHE A 299 -6.66 -12.32 9.73
N VAL A 300 -5.43 -12.66 10.12
CA VAL A 300 -5.03 -14.04 10.44
C VAL A 300 -5.91 -14.62 11.54
N ALA A 301 -6.12 -13.88 12.64
CA ALA A 301 -6.93 -14.34 13.75
C ALA A 301 -8.40 -14.61 13.36
N VAL A 302 -8.99 -13.72 12.55
CA VAL A 302 -10.37 -13.87 12.07
C VAL A 302 -10.49 -15.06 11.12
N VAL A 303 -9.59 -15.20 10.16
CA VAL A 303 -9.60 -16.29 9.17
C VAL A 303 -9.33 -17.64 9.83
N LEU A 304 -8.39 -17.71 10.78
CA LEU A 304 -8.16 -18.92 11.58
C LEU A 304 -9.38 -19.33 12.39
N GLY A 305 -10.00 -18.34 13.09
CA GLY A 305 -11.22 -18.59 13.88
C GLY A 305 -12.36 -19.14 13.03
N PHE A 306 -12.54 -18.58 11.83
CA PHE A 306 -13.54 -19.05 10.87
C PHE A 306 -13.18 -20.46 10.33
N GLY A 307 -11.93 -20.68 9.94
CA GLY A 307 -11.45 -21.97 9.46
C GLY A 307 -11.63 -23.09 10.48
N LEU A 308 -11.28 -22.85 11.75
CA LEU A 308 -11.45 -23.83 12.83
C LEU A 308 -12.92 -24.17 13.09
N LYS A 309 -13.81 -23.18 13.03
CA LYS A 309 -15.24 -23.41 13.20
C LYS A 309 -15.85 -24.23 12.06
N THR A 310 -15.38 -24.03 10.85
CA THR A 310 -15.83 -24.78 9.67
C THR A 310 -15.28 -26.20 9.66
N PHE A 311 -14.04 -26.39 10.11
CA PHE A 311 -13.41 -27.71 10.20
C PHE A 311 -14.12 -28.62 11.21
N ARG A 312 -14.56 -28.10 12.35
CA ARG A 312 -15.33 -28.88 13.35
C ARG A 312 -16.67 -29.40 12.84
N LYS A 313 -17.32 -28.67 11.93
CA LYS A 313 -18.62 -29.07 11.35
C LYS A 313 -18.50 -30.16 10.27
N THR A 314 -17.32 -30.43 9.76
CA THR A 314 -17.08 -31.48 8.73
C THR A 314 -16.65 -32.81 9.34
N LEU A 315 -16.46 -32.88 10.66
CA LEU A 315 -16.14 -34.10 11.41
C LEU A 315 -17.38 -34.72 12.13
N ASP A 316 -18.51 -33.97 12.17
CA ASP A 316 -19.83 -34.45 12.59
C ASP A 316 -20.66 -34.80 11.34
#